data_90d2cda26ffef04eabce6d641235f2d6
#
_entry.id   90d2cda26ffef04eabce6d641235f2d6
#
_cell.length_a   1.000
_cell.length_b   1.000
_cell.length_c   1.000
_cell.angle_alpha   90.00
_cell.angle_beta   90.00
_cell.angle_gamma   90.00
#
_symmetry.space_group_name_H-M   'P 1'
#
loop_
_entity.id
_entity.type
_entity.pdbx_description
1 polymer ?
#
loop_
_entity_poly.entity_id
_entity_poly.type
_entity_poly.pdbx_seq_one_letter_code
_entity_poly.pdbx_strand_id
1 'polypeptide(L)'
;SECLVGSEMCIRDRYVYQGDELGMKNVPFHDLSEFRDIESINAFHELTGAGKVAPDDMMRYLNLRGRDNARTPMQWDDTASAGFTTGTPWIKVGPDYETVNAKNEMADPDSVYNYYKKLIHLRKEKDIMVYGTYELLDPEDEALYVYTRTLGDQKLLVMCNFTKEEQEYTVPETFAGAEVLISNYPQSG
;
A
#
# COMPACT_ATOMS: atom_id res chain seq x y z
N SER A 1 -1.42 2.02 2.13
CA SER A 1 -1.25 0.58 2.46
C SER A 1 -0.78 0.42 3.90
N GLU A 2 -1.72 0.35 4.81
CA GLU A 2 -1.45 0.21 6.26
C GLU A 2 -0.79 -1.14 6.62
N CYS A 3 -0.71 -2.08 5.70
CA CYS A 3 -0.19 -3.43 5.98
C CYS A 3 1.32 -3.56 6.05
N LEU A 4 2.09 -2.57 5.59
CA LEU A 4 3.55 -2.65 5.62
C LEU A 4 4.18 -2.18 6.93
N VAL A 5 3.44 -1.48 7.76
CA VAL A 5 4.00 -0.69 8.84
C VAL A 5 3.70 -1.23 10.22
N GLY A 6 2.81 -2.12 10.42
CA GLY A 6 2.25 -2.12 11.76
C GLY A 6 2.08 -3.42 12.50
N SER A 7 2.59 -4.53 12.12
CA SER A 7 2.31 -5.65 12.99
C SER A 7 3.57 -6.43 13.38
N GLU A 8 3.99 -6.21 14.61
CA GLU A 8 4.95 -7.05 15.30
C GLU A 8 4.53 -8.53 15.32
N MET A 9 3.23 -8.82 15.21
CA MET A 9 2.69 -10.19 15.22
C MET A 9 3.00 -10.99 13.95
N CYS A 10 3.42 -10.36 12.86
CA CYS A 10 3.68 -11.04 11.59
C CYS A 10 5.16 -11.01 11.19
N ILE A 11 6.06 -11.30 12.12
CA ILE A 11 7.51 -11.38 11.85
C ILE A 11 7.82 -12.44 10.78
N ARG A 12 7.01 -13.49 10.67
CA ARG A 12 7.25 -14.62 9.75
C ARG A 12 6.39 -14.55 8.49
N ASP A 13 5.11 -14.24 8.61
CA ASP A 13 4.14 -14.30 7.52
C ASP A 13 3.69 -12.89 7.14
N ARG A 14 4.23 -12.35 6.06
CA ARG A 14 3.77 -11.10 5.48
C ARG A 14 3.03 -11.40 4.19
N TYR A 15 1.83 -10.88 4.09
CA TYR A 15 1.02 -10.97 2.89
C TYR A 15 1.12 -9.64 2.13
N VAL A 16 1.41 -9.71 0.85
CA VAL A 16 1.24 -8.61 -0.10
C VAL A 16 -0.08 -8.89 -0.79
N TYR A 17 -1.05 -7.98 -0.67
CA TYR A 17 -2.31 -8.15 -1.37
C TYR A 17 -2.12 -7.89 -2.86
N GLN A 18 -2.84 -8.64 -3.70
CA GLN A 18 -2.73 -8.48 -5.17
C GLN A 18 -3.00 -7.03 -5.57
N GLY A 19 -2.09 -6.44 -6.34
CA GLY A 19 -2.18 -5.07 -6.81
C GLY A 19 -1.44 -4.05 -5.94
N ASP A 20 -1.15 -4.33 -4.66
CA ASP A 20 -0.33 -3.45 -3.82
C ASP A 20 1.07 -3.29 -4.43
N GLU A 21 1.64 -4.37 -4.93
CA GLU A 21 2.95 -4.39 -5.58
C GLU A 21 3.02 -3.61 -6.90
N LEU A 22 1.86 -3.32 -7.49
CA LEU A 22 1.75 -2.48 -8.69
C LEU A 22 1.32 -1.04 -8.38
N GLY A 23 1.01 -0.73 -7.12
CA GLY A 23 0.44 0.56 -6.77
C GLY A 23 -0.98 0.79 -7.30
N MET A 24 -1.77 -0.29 -7.51
CA MET A 24 -3.17 -0.19 -7.93
C MET A 24 -3.99 0.63 -6.93
N LYS A 25 -4.94 1.39 -7.45
CA LYS A 25 -5.78 2.31 -6.66
C LYS A 25 -7.23 1.86 -6.65
N ASN A 26 -8.01 2.41 -5.71
CA ASN A 26 -9.46 2.25 -5.70
C ASN A 26 -10.06 2.73 -7.03
N VAL A 27 -11.04 1.99 -7.52
CA VAL A 27 -11.78 2.32 -8.73
C VAL A 27 -12.97 3.21 -8.37
N PRO A 28 -13.19 4.35 -9.06
CA PRO A 28 -14.34 5.19 -8.81
C PRO A 28 -15.63 4.50 -9.32
N PHE A 29 -16.50 4.11 -8.40
CA PHE A 29 -17.86 3.64 -8.69
C PHE A 29 -18.81 4.85 -8.63
N HIS A 30 -19.63 5.01 -9.66
CA HIS A 30 -20.53 6.16 -9.80
C HIS A 30 -21.98 5.84 -9.44
N ASP A 31 -22.33 4.55 -9.48
CA ASP A 31 -23.68 4.06 -9.20
C ASP A 31 -23.63 2.81 -8.34
N LEU A 32 -24.65 2.64 -7.48
CA LEU A 32 -24.75 1.47 -6.59
C LEU A 32 -24.80 0.14 -7.36
N SER A 33 -25.35 0.14 -8.57
CA SER A 33 -25.44 -1.06 -9.43
C SER A 33 -24.08 -1.59 -9.90
N GLU A 34 -23.03 -0.77 -9.81
CA GLU A 34 -21.67 -1.19 -10.15
C GLU A 34 -21.03 -2.06 -9.05
N PHE A 35 -21.53 -1.96 -7.81
CA PHE A 35 -21.05 -2.79 -6.70
C PHE A 35 -21.56 -4.22 -6.80
N ARG A 36 -20.74 -5.16 -6.34
CA ARG A 36 -21.04 -6.61 -6.27
C ARG A 36 -21.08 -7.11 -4.84
N ASP A 37 -20.49 -6.38 -3.92
CA ASP A 37 -20.50 -6.74 -2.50
C ASP A 37 -21.87 -6.51 -1.88
N ILE A 38 -22.53 -7.62 -1.55
CA ILE A 38 -23.91 -7.58 -1.00
C ILE A 38 -23.99 -6.83 0.33
N GLU A 39 -22.93 -6.87 1.14
CA GLU A 39 -22.89 -6.15 2.41
C GLU A 39 -22.84 -4.63 2.19
N SER A 40 -22.05 -4.17 1.23
CA SER A 40 -22.02 -2.78 0.81
C SER A 40 -23.36 -2.29 0.30
N ILE A 41 -24.03 -3.09 -0.55
CA ILE A 41 -25.35 -2.79 -1.09
C ILE A 41 -26.41 -2.73 0.02
N ASN A 42 -26.42 -3.71 0.93
CA ASN A 42 -27.36 -3.73 2.05
C ASN A 42 -27.13 -2.56 3.01
N ALA A 43 -25.87 -2.26 3.35
CA ALA A 43 -25.54 -1.12 4.20
C ALA A 43 -25.98 0.21 3.56
N PHE A 44 -25.83 0.36 2.25
CA PHE A 44 -26.33 1.54 1.54
C PHE A 44 -27.84 1.69 1.75
N HIS A 45 -28.63 0.66 1.45
CA HIS A 45 -30.09 0.73 1.57
C HIS A 45 -30.55 0.94 3.02
N GLU A 46 -29.93 0.26 3.98
CA GLU A 46 -30.31 0.36 5.39
C GLU A 46 -30.00 1.77 5.96
N LEU A 47 -28.79 2.28 5.75
CA LEU A 47 -28.37 3.54 6.36
C LEU A 47 -29.02 4.74 5.68
N THR A 48 -29.16 4.72 4.35
CA THR A 48 -29.83 5.80 3.63
C THR A 48 -31.34 5.76 3.80
N GLY A 49 -31.96 4.57 3.78
CA GLY A 49 -33.40 4.39 4.02
C GLY A 49 -33.83 4.78 5.44
N ALA A 50 -32.96 4.59 6.42
CA ALA A 50 -33.17 5.04 7.79
C ALA A 50 -32.88 6.55 8.00
N GLY A 51 -32.43 7.27 6.96
CA GLY A 51 -32.04 8.68 7.03
C GLY A 51 -30.79 8.97 7.89
N LYS A 52 -29.99 7.93 8.19
CA LYS A 52 -28.77 8.05 9.01
C LYS A 52 -27.59 8.65 8.25
N VAL A 53 -27.52 8.38 6.95
CA VAL A 53 -26.44 8.84 6.08
C VAL A 53 -27.06 9.33 4.76
N ALA A 54 -26.57 10.46 4.22
CA ALA A 54 -26.99 10.91 2.91
C ALA A 54 -26.48 9.94 1.80
N PRO A 55 -27.23 9.71 0.71
CA PRO A 55 -26.81 8.80 -0.36
C PRO A 55 -25.42 9.11 -0.92
N ASP A 56 -25.11 10.40 -1.15
CA ASP A 56 -23.81 10.81 -1.70
C ASP A 56 -22.66 10.54 -0.73
N ASP A 57 -22.89 10.75 0.58
CA ASP A 57 -21.89 10.44 1.60
C ASP A 57 -21.66 8.92 1.71
N MET A 58 -22.73 8.13 1.60
CA MET A 58 -22.61 6.69 1.60
C MET A 58 -21.86 6.18 0.37
N MET A 59 -22.16 6.72 -0.83
CA MET A 59 -21.38 6.40 -2.03
C MET A 59 -19.91 6.76 -1.89
N ARG A 60 -19.60 7.93 -1.32
CA ARG A 60 -18.21 8.32 -1.03
C ARG A 60 -17.54 7.34 -0.06
N TYR A 61 -18.22 6.94 0.99
CA TYR A 61 -17.71 5.94 1.95
C TYR A 61 -17.43 4.59 1.27
N LEU A 62 -18.36 4.08 0.46
CA LEU A 62 -18.19 2.83 -0.27
C LEU A 62 -17.01 2.90 -1.26
N ASN A 63 -16.82 4.02 -1.94
CA ASN A 63 -15.66 4.23 -2.82
C ASN A 63 -14.32 4.22 -2.06
N LEU A 64 -14.32 4.65 -0.80
CA LEU A 64 -13.10 4.67 0.02
C LEU A 64 -12.82 3.33 0.72
N ARG A 65 -13.87 2.64 1.18
CA ARG A 65 -13.75 1.52 2.13
C ARG A 65 -14.44 0.24 1.65
N GLY A 66 -15.19 0.28 0.55
CA GLY A 66 -15.92 -0.88 0.04
C GLY A 66 -14.96 -2.01 -0.37
N ARG A 67 -15.34 -3.25 -0.05
CA ARG A 67 -14.52 -4.45 -0.34
C ARG A 67 -14.32 -4.71 -1.83
N ASP A 68 -15.19 -4.19 -2.69
CA ASP A 68 -15.06 -4.37 -4.14
C ASP A 68 -13.81 -3.69 -4.72
N ASN A 69 -13.28 -2.65 -4.05
CA ASN A 69 -12.00 -2.06 -4.43
C ASN A 69 -10.83 -3.05 -4.37
N ALA A 70 -10.88 -4.00 -3.42
CA ALA A 70 -9.87 -5.05 -3.28
C ALA A 70 -10.12 -6.26 -4.21
N ARG A 71 -11.19 -6.24 -5.02
CA ARG A 71 -11.61 -7.35 -5.90
C ARG A 71 -11.58 -6.97 -7.38
N THR A 72 -11.10 -5.78 -7.70
CA THR A 72 -10.95 -5.33 -9.09
C THR A 72 -9.98 -6.23 -9.84
N PRO A 73 -10.16 -6.40 -11.16
CA PRO A 73 -9.26 -7.21 -11.97
C PRO A 73 -7.81 -6.73 -11.87
N MET A 74 -6.88 -7.67 -11.76
CA MET A 74 -5.46 -7.40 -11.80
C MET A 74 -5.08 -6.74 -13.13
N GLN A 75 -4.30 -5.68 -13.06
CA GLN A 75 -3.85 -4.92 -14.23
C GLN A 75 -2.53 -5.52 -14.75
N TRP A 76 -2.63 -6.41 -15.77
CA TRP A 76 -1.48 -7.12 -16.31
C TRP A 76 -0.70 -6.32 -17.35
N ASP A 77 -1.44 -5.64 -18.24
CA ASP A 77 -0.86 -4.85 -19.32
C ASP A 77 -1.79 -3.71 -19.79
N ASP A 78 -1.38 -3.00 -20.81
CA ASP A 78 -2.07 -1.87 -21.43
C ASP A 78 -3.13 -2.26 -22.49
N THR A 79 -3.44 -3.55 -22.62
CA THR A 79 -4.46 -4.03 -23.56
C THR A 79 -5.87 -3.98 -22.96
N ALA A 80 -6.89 -4.25 -23.79
CA ALA A 80 -8.28 -4.22 -23.37
C ALA A 80 -8.52 -5.06 -22.09
N SER A 81 -9.32 -4.52 -21.16
CA SER A 81 -9.56 -5.11 -19.84
C SER A 81 -8.27 -5.37 -19.05
N ALA A 82 -7.23 -4.53 -19.26
CA ALA A 82 -5.92 -4.64 -18.62
C ALA A 82 -5.24 -6.00 -18.81
N GLY A 83 -5.47 -6.67 -19.93
CA GLY A 83 -4.97 -8.03 -20.17
C GLY A 83 -5.58 -9.11 -19.26
N PHE A 84 -6.55 -8.75 -18.43
CA PHE A 84 -7.15 -9.68 -17.46
C PHE A 84 -8.09 -10.71 -18.11
N THR A 85 -8.89 -10.28 -19.07
CA THR A 85 -9.86 -11.14 -19.77
C THR A 85 -10.16 -10.65 -21.18
N THR A 86 -10.54 -11.56 -22.05
CA THR A 86 -11.11 -11.25 -23.38
C THR A 86 -12.63 -11.05 -23.34
N GLY A 87 -13.27 -11.35 -22.22
CA GLY A 87 -14.69 -11.12 -21.98
C GLY A 87 -14.96 -9.86 -21.17
N THR A 88 -16.18 -9.73 -20.63
CA THR A 88 -16.53 -8.65 -19.71
C THR A 88 -16.14 -9.04 -18.30
N PRO A 89 -15.28 -8.26 -17.61
CA PRO A 89 -14.95 -8.55 -16.22
C PRO A 89 -16.16 -8.31 -15.32
N TRP A 90 -16.30 -9.08 -14.24
CA TRP A 90 -17.44 -9.01 -13.30
C TRP A 90 -17.48 -7.70 -12.48
N ILE A 91 -16.30 -7.11 -12.23
CA ILE A 91 -16.10 -5.74 -11.71
C ILE A 91 -15.25 -5.01 -12.72
N LYS A 92 -15.48 -3.72 -12.90
CA LYS A 92 -14.72 -2.90 -13.85
C LYS A 92 -13.23 -2.81 -13.49
N VAL A 93 -12.40 -2.68 -14.49
CA VAL A 93 -10.96 -2.46 -14.37
C VAL A 93 -10.69 -1.03 -13.89
N GLY A 94 -9.59 -0.81 -13.19
CA GLY A 94 -9.13 0.53 -12.82
C GLY A 94 -8.88 1.40 -14.06
N PRO A 95 -9.24 2.69 -14.04
CA PRO A 95 -9.15 3.56 -15.20
C PRO A 95 -7.70 3.89 -15.60
N ASP A 96 -6.74 3.59 -14.73
CA ASP A 96 -5.31 3.87 -14.91
C ASP A 96 -4.50 2.66 -15.43
N TYR A 97 -5.16 1.60 -15.85
CA TYR A 97 -4.49 0.36 -16.28
C TYR A 97 -3.52 0.53 -17.46
N GLU A 98 -3.71 1.55 -18.29
CA GLU A 98 -2.79 1.84 -19.39
C GLU A 98 -1.39 2.27 -18.90
N THR A 99 -1.32 2.84 -17.71
CA THR A 99 -0.07 3.33 -17.09
C THR A 99 0.37 2.48 -15.90
N VAL A 100 -0.56 2.11 -15.02
CA VAL A 100 -0.31 1.29 -13.83
C VAL A 100 -0.67 -0.17 -14.16
N ASN A 101 0.31 -0.97 -14.51
CA ASN A 101 0.12 -2.39 -14.83
C ASN A 101 1.43 -3.16 -14.65
N ALA A 102 1.33 -4.47 -14.51
CA ALA A 102 2.47 -5.34 -14.26
C ALA A 102 3.58 -5.21 -15.31
N LYS A 103 3.22 -5.07 -16.59
CA LYS A 103 4.18 -4.93 -17.69
C LYS A 103 5.03 -3.66 -17.55
N ASN A 104 4.39 -2.53 -17.26
CA ASN A 104 5.07 -1.24 -17.10
C ASN A 104 5.87 -1.20 -15.80
N GLU A 105 5.26 -1.63 -14.69
CA GLU A 105 5.91 -1.67 -13.39
C GLU A 105 7.16 -2.56 -13.36
N MET A 106 7.13 -3.69 -14.06
CA MET A 106 8.31 -4.56 -14.19
C MET A 106 9.43 -3.94 -15.04
N ALA A 107 9.09 -3.08 -15.99
CA ALA A 107 10.04 -2.43 -16.89
C ALA A 107 10.70 -1.19 -16.27
N ASP A 108 10.03 -0.52 -15.33
CA ASP A 108 10.53 0.68 -14.66
C ASP A 108 11.35 0.30 -13.40
N PRO A 109 12.67 0.56 -13.36
CA PRO A 109 13.52 0.24 -12.22
C PRO A 109 13.13 0.97 -10.90
N ASP A 110 12.43 2.09 -11.00
CA ASP A 110 12.00 2.93 -9.87
C ASP A 110 10.54 2.74 -9.49
N SER A 111 9.88 1.74 -10.09
CA SER A 111 8.49 1.39 -9.84
C SER A 111 8.22 0.84 -8.43
N VAL A 112 6.95 0.85 -8.05
CA VAL A 112 6.45 0.21 -6.83
C VAL A 112 6.81 -1.27 -6.82
N TYR A 113 6.63 -1.98 -7.95
CA TYR A 113 6.99 -3.39 -8.08
C TYR A 113 8.47 -3.66 -7.79
N ASN A 114 9.37 -2.90 -8.41
CA ASN A 114 10.80 -3.08 -8.20
C ASN A 114 11.24 -2.66 -6.80
N TYR A 115 10.56 -1.71 -6.17
CA TYR A 115 10.77 -1.37 -4.77
C TYR A 115 10.39 -2.53 -3.83
N TYR A 116 9.21 -3.15 -4.02
CA TYR A 116 8.80 -4.35 -3.29
C TYR A 116 9.79 -5.50 -3.47
N LYS A 117 10.23 -5.72 -4.71
CA LYS A 117 11.22 -6.75 -5.03
C LYS A 117 12.53 -6.54 -4.27
N LYS A 118 13.03 -5.30 -4.23
CA LYS A 118 14.23 -4.93 -3.47
C LYS A 118 14.03 -5.16 -1.96
N LEU A 119 12.88 -4.74 -1.40
CA LEU A 119 12.55 -4.97 0.02
C LEU A 119 12.48 -6.44 0.40
N ILE A 120 11.84 -7.27 -0.43
CA ILE A 120 11.75 -8.72 -0.21
C ILE A 120 13.16 -9.36 -0.24
N HIS A 121 14.02 -8.91 -1.15
CA HIS A 121 15.38 -9.38 -1.27
C HIS A 121 16.22 -9.02 -0.03
N LEU A 122 16.20 -7.74 0.37
CA LEU A 122 16.85 -7.27 1.58
C LEU A 122 16.39 -8.06 2.83
N ARG A 123 15.08 -8.33 2.94
CA ARG A 123 14.52 -9.11 4.05
C ARG A 123 15.05 -10.56 4.07
N LYS A 124 15.33 -11.16 2.91
CA LYS A 124 15.90 -12.51 2.82
C LYS A 124 17.39 -12.55 3.14
N GLU A 125 18.09 -11.46 2.83
CA GLU A 125 19.56 -11.40 3.01
C GLU A 125 19.98 -10.90 4.40
N LYS A 126 19.15 -10.04 5.02
CA LYS A 126 19.49 -9.36 6.27
C LYS A 126 18.63 -9.86 7.44
N ASP A 127 19.21 -10.73 8.25
CA ASP A 127 18.56 -11.31 9.43
C ASP A 127 18.00 -10.28 10.39
N ILE A 128 18.62 -9.12 10.50
CA ILE A 128 18.13 -8.01 11.35
C ILE A 128 16.71 -7.57 10.97
N MET A 129 16.31 -7.66 9.68
CA MET A 129 14.96 -7.33 9.24
C MET A 129 13.90 -8.32 9.72
N VAL A 130 14.33 -9.52 10.13
CA VAL A 130 13.43 -10.58 10.58
C VAL A 130 13.52 -10.77 12.10
N TYR A 131 14.73 -10.85 12.63
CA TYR A 131 14.99 -11.25 14.01
C TYR A 131 15.43 -10.10 14.92
N GLY A 132 15.68 -8.90 14.37
CA GLY A 132 16.06 -7.73 15.16
C GLY A 132 14.97 -7.31 16.14
N THR A 133 15.35 -6.90 17.33
CA THR A 133 14.44 -6.29 18.31
C THR A 133 13.96 -4.95 17.77
N TYR A 134 12.65 -4.74 17.82
CA TYR A 134 11.99 -3.53 17.34
C TYR A 134 11.88 -2.50 18.48
N GLU A 135 12.10 -1.22 18.15
CA GLU A 135 11.86 -0.08 19.02
C GLU A 135 11.31 1.09 18.22
N LEU A 136 10.09 1.53 18.56
CA LEU A 136 9.46 2.70 17.97
C LEU A 136 10.09 3.97 18.54
N LEU A 137 10.49 4.86 17.67
CA LEU A 137 10.95 6.20 18.03
C LEU A 137 9.81 7.19 17.78
N ASP A 138 9.71 8.21 18.61
CA ASP A 138 8.73 9.30 18.49
C ASP A 138 7.28 8.83 18.29
N PRO A 139 6.72 8.03 19.24
CA PRO A 139 5.40 7.42 19.11
C PRO A 139 4.24 8.42 19.01
N GLU A 140 4.47 9.68 19.37
CA GLU A 140 3.47 10.77 19.32
C GLU A 140 3.52 11.54 17.99
N ASP A 141 4.47 11.23 17.09
CA ASP A 141 4.53 11.86 15.77
C ASP A 141 3.49 11.23 14.84
N GLU A 142 2.52 12.03 14.38
CA GLU A 142 1.44 11.59 13.49
C GLU A 142 1.85 11.62 12.00
N ALA A 143 2.95 12.28 11.67
CA ALA A 143 3.43 12.43 10.29
C ALA A 143 4.48 11.40 9.92
N LEU A 144 5.36 11.09 10.87
CA LEU A 144 6.48 10.19 10.66
C LEU A 144 6.31 8.89 11.47
N TYR A 145 6.67 7.78 10.85
CA TYR A 145 6.82 6.51 11.54
C TYR A 145 8.27 6.10 11.49
N VAL A 146 8.94 6.24 12.62
CA VAL A 146 10.38 5.99 12.74
C VAL A 146 10.62 4.89 13.76
N TYR A 147 11.36 3.87 13.38
CA TYR A 147 11.72 2.79 14.29
C TYR A 147 13.11 2.25 14.03
N THR A 148 13.66 1.62 15.04
CA THR A 148 14.91 0.89 14.94
C THR A 148 14.70 -0.61 15.04
N ARG A 149 15.66 -1.36 14.49
CA ARG A 149 15.83 -2.78 14.76
C ARG A 149 17.27 -3.03 15.20
N THR A 150 17.46 -3.91 16.17
CA THR A 150 18.78 -4.27 16.69
C THR A 150 18.95 -5.78 16.72
N LEU A 151 20.06 -6.27 16.17
CA LEU A 151 20.42 -7.70 16.19
C LEU A 151 21.93 -7.82 16.46
N GLY A 152 22.32 -8.18 17.68
CA GLY A 152 23.73 -8.13 18.11
C GLY A 152 24.29 -6.72 17.98
N ASP A 153 25.38 -6.58 17.23
CA ASP A 153 26.01 -5.27 16.98
C ASP A 153 25.42 -4.50 15.78
N GLN A 154 24.50 -5.13 15.05
CA GLN A 154 23.86 -4.51 13.91
C GLN A 154 22.67 -3.65 14.36
N LYS A 155 22.53 -2.49 13.72
CA LYS A 155 21.38 -1.59 13.91
C LYS A 155 20.83 -1.17 12.56
N LEU A 156 19.51 -1.10 12.48
CA LEU A 156 18.77 -0.61 11.31
C LEU A 156 17.82 0.50 11.75
N LEU A 157 17.83 1.61 11.04
CA LEU A 157 16.84 2.68 11.19
C LEU A 157 15.91 2.65 9.99
N VAL A 158 14.60 2.74 10.24
CA VAL A 158 13.58 2.85 9.21
C VAL A 158 12.78 4.11 9.48
N MET A 159 12.61 4.93 8.45
CA MET A 159 11.87 6.18 8.49
C MET A 159 10.82 6.18 7.37
N CYS A 160 9.56 6.39 7.72
CA CYS A 160 8.45 6.43 6.79
C CYS A 160 7.67 7.73 6.99
N ASN A 161 7.47 8.49 5.92
CA ASN A 161 6.60 9.66 5.91
C ASN A 161 5.22 9.25 5.39
N PHE A 162 4.18 9.42 6.21
CA PHE A 162 2.78 9.11 5.88
C PHE A 162 2.00 10.32 5.37
N THR A 163 2.66 11.46 5.24
CA THR A 163 2.06 12.69 4.72
C THR A 163 2.46 12.93 3.26
N LYS A 164 1.84 13.92 2.65
CA LYS A 164 2.21 14.43 1.32
C LYS A 164 3.22 15.57 1.40
N GLU A 165 3.47 16.07 2.61
CA GLU A 165 4.34 17.19 2.88
C GLU A 165 5.76 16.69 3.15
N GLU A 166 6.76 17.47 2.82
CA GLU A 166 8.14 17.22 3.19
C GLU A 166 8.30 17.30 4.71
N GLN A 167 8.99 16.33 5.30
CA GLN A 167 9.19 16.23 6.74
C GLN A 167 10.69 16.20 7.04
N GLU A 168 11.10 16.92 8.08
CA GLU A 168 12.47 16.89 8.58
C GLU A 168 12.57 15.97 9.80
N TYR A 169 13.57 15.09 9.82
CA TYR A 169 13.85 14.23 10.96
C TYR A 169 15.31 14.27 11.34
N THR A 170 15.59 14.49 12.63
CA THR A 170 16.96 14.46 13.15
C THR A 170 17.38 13.03 13.40
N VAL A 171 18.22 12.50 12.50
CA VAL A 171 18.76 11.15 12.61
C VAL A 171 19.63 11.03 13.88
N PRO A 172 19.40 10.00 14.73
CA PRO A 172 20.22 9.78 15.91
C PRO A 172 21.72 9.59 15.57
N GLU A 173 22.62 10.11 16.39
CA GLU A 173 24.08 10.04 16.16
C GLU A 173 24.60 8.61 15.93
N THR A 174 23.91 7.60 16.51
CA THR A 174 24.27 6.18 16.32
C THR A 174 24.13 5.71 14.87
N PHE A 175 23.46 6.47 14.01
CA PHE A 175 23.30 6.21 12.58
C PHE A 175 24.03 7.23 11.69
N ALA A 176 24.84 8.11 12.28
CA ALA A 176 25.66 9.06 11.51
C ALA A 176 26.61 8.29 10.59
N GLY A 177 26.52 8.54 9.28
CA GLY A 177 27.32 7.84 8.28
C GLY A 177 26.87 6.42 7.96
N ALA A 178 25.68 6.01 8.39
CA ALA A 178 25.10 4.72 8.02
C ALA A 178 24.82 4.64 6.52
N GLU A 179 24.94 3.44 5.95
CA GLU A 179 24.58 3.17 4.55
C GLU A 179 23.06 3.18 4.37
N VAL A 180 22.56 3.88 3.33
CA VAL A 180 21.16 3.80 2.93
C VAL A 180 20.95 2.54 2.09
N LEU A 181 20.23 1.58 2.63
CA LEU A 181 19.98 0.30 1.97
C LEU A 181 18.93 0.41 0.86
N ILE A 182 17.90 1.20 1.10
CA ILE A 182 16.80 1.41 0.15
C ILE A 182 16.11 2.76 0.44
N SER A 183 15.74 3.44 -0.61
CA SER A 183 14.90 4.65 -0.57
C SER A 183 13.97 4.64 -1.77
N ASN A 184 12.75 5.14 -1.60
CA ASN A 184 11.79 5.37 -2.70
C ASN A 184 11.88 6.80 -3.26
N TYR A 185 12.80 7.61 -2.75
CA TYR A 185 13.13 8.94 -3.28
C TYR A 185 14.59 9.00 -3.71
N PRO A 186 14.92 9.86 -4.70
CA PRO A 186 16.32 10.16 -4.99
C PRO A 186 17.00 10.65 -3.72
N GLN A 187 18.18 10.10 -3.42
CA GLN A 187 18.95 10.57 -2.27
C GLN A 187 19.35 12.01 -2.50
N SER A 188 18.75 12.94 -1.77
CA SER A 188 19.35 14.23 -1.51
C SER A 188 20.46 14.01 -0.50
N GLY A 189 21.69 14.25 -0.91
CA GLY A 189 22.90 14.08 -0.12
C GLY A 189 22.96 14.96 1.12
#